data_a6d9ab1a5abfc9bda7e5e96ca099cae1
#
_entry.id   a6d9ab1a5abfc9bda7e5e96ca099cae1
#
_cell.length_a   1.000
_cell.length_b   1.000
_cell.length_c   1.000
_cell.angle_alpha   90.00
_cell.angle_beta   90.00
_cell.angle_gamma   90.00
#
_symmetry.space_group_name_H-M   'P 1'
#
loop_
_entity.id
_entity.type
_entity.pdbx_description
1 polymer ?
#
loop_
_entity_poly.entity_id
_entity_poly.type
_entity_poly.pdbx_seq_one_letter_code
_entity_poly.pdbx_strand_id
1 'polypeptide(L)'
;MRELRKVEEQMKQVKGGVTAAKGFEAASTAAGIKYKDRTDMALVYSQVPCVAAGTFTTNVVKAAPVKWDQQVVKSGAKAQAVVVNSGIANACTGAEGFGYCKDTADAAAKALNISADGVLIGSTGVIGKQIPIDKLTAGIKVLAGKKNDTLENGTEAAKAIMTTDTFPKELAVAIEVGGKTVTIGGMAKGSGMIHPNMCTMLAFITTDAVITKDALQKALSEDVGDTYNMISVDGDTSTNDSVVLLANGMAENPEITYGTEDYKNFAEALHTINEYLAKKIAGDGEGATALFEVKAVGCESVEQAKTLAKSIVCSNLTKTAIAGHDANWGRILCAMGYSGAQFDPEQVDLFFESCAGKLQIIANGTATDYSEEKATEILSQEKVTAIADLKAGDAEATAWGCDLTHGYIDINADYRS
;
A
#
# COMPACT_ATOMS: atom_id res chain seq x y z
N MET A 1 -2.55 21.41 -16.61
CA MET A 1 -3.95 21.10 -17.02
C MET A 1 -4.09 20.45 -18.41
N ARG A 2 -3.41 20.88 -19.48
CA ARG A 2 -3.50 20.22 -20.82
C ARG A 2 -2.70 18.91 -20.89
N GLU A 3 -1.58 18.79 -20.19
CA GLU A 3 -0.78 17.57 -20.14
C GLU A 3 -1.43 16.50 -19.26
N LEU A 4 -1.94 16.83 -18.08
CA LEU A 4 -2.70 15.91 -17.20
C LEU A 4 -3.94 15.34 -17.91
N ARG A 5 -4.69 16.14 -18.69
CA ARG A 5 -5.83 15.62 -19.48
C ARG A 5 -5.42 14.66 -20.59
N LYS A 6 -4.21 14.81 -21.18
CA LYS A 6 -3.72 13.88 -22.20
C LYS A 6 -3.36 12.51 -21.65
N VAL A 7 -2.90 12.44 -20.41
CA VAL A 7 -2.52 11.19 -19.76
C VAL A 7 -3.76 10.45 -19.27
N GLU A 8 -4.75 11.16 -18.71
CA GLU A 8 -6.06 10.56 -18.37
C GLU A 8 -6.78 9.96 -19.60
N GLU A 9 -6.56 10.48 -20.80
CA GLU A 9 -7.09 9.91 -22.06
C GLU A 9 -6.34 8.64 -22.51
N GLN A 10 -5.11 8.38 -22.02
CA GLN A 10 -4.26 7.25 -22.41
C GLN A 10 -4.27 6.09 -21.40
N MET A 11 -4.74 6.31 -20.18
CA MET A 11 -4.83 5.30 -19.13
C MET A 11 -6.28 4.85 -18.94
N LYS A 12 -6.49 3.53 -18.91
CA LYS A 12 -7.82 2.94 -18.69
C LYS A 12 -7.79 2.03 -17.49
N GLN A 13 -8.70 2.24 -16.55
CA GLN A 13 -8.95 1.23 -15.54
C GLN A 13 -9.53 -0.02 -16.18
N VAL A 14 -8.94 -1.18 -15.86
CA VAL A 14 -9.41 -2.50 -16.31
C VAL A 14 -9.81 -3.35 -15.11
N LYS A 15 -10.56 -4.42 -15.35
CA LYS A 15 -10.98 -5.31 -14.25
C LYS A 15 -9.82 -6.18 -13.77
N GLY A 16 -9.82 -6.46 -12.46
CA GLY A 16 -8.90 -7.38 -11.80
C GLY A 16 -7.81 -6.70 -11.00
N GLY A 17 -6.87 -7.51 -10.56
CA GLY A 17 -5.69 -7.15 -9.80
C GLY A 17 -4.45 -7.82 -10.40
N VAL A 18 -3.74 -8.63 -9.63
CA VAL A 18 -2.45 -9.25 -10.02
C VAL A 18 -2.51 -10.19 -11.24
N THR A 19 -3.69 -10.68 -11.62
CA THR A 19 -3.88 -11.53 -12.81
C THR A 19 -4.33 -10.75 -14.04
N ALA A 20 -4.46 -9.42 -13.96
CA ALA A 20 -4.88 -8.61 -15.10
C ALA A 20 -3.76 -8.47 -16.15
N ALA A 21 -2.50 -8.44 -15.73
CA ALA A 21 -1.35 -8.39 -16.62
C ALA A 21 -1.11 -9.75 -17.29
N LYS A 22 -0.83 -9.77 -18.59
CA LYS A 22 -0.64 -10.98 -19.38
C LYS A 22 0.43 -11.90 -18.79
N GLY A 23 0.11 -13.19 -18.69
CA GLY A 23 1.04 -14.24 -18.25
C GLY A 23 1.20 -14.33 -16.72
N PHE A 24 0.39 -13.62 -15.94
CA PHE A 24 0.31 -13.81 -14.49
C PHE A 24 -0.88 -14.69 -14.12
N GLU A 25 -0.63 -15.61 -13.23
CA GLU A 25 -1.60 -16.54 -12.65
C GLU A 25 -1.61 -16.37 -11.12
N ALA A 26 -2.73 -16.65 -10.48
CA ALA A 26 -2.84 -16.63 -9.02
C ALA A 26 -3.58 -17.86 -8.51
N ALA A 27 -3.40 -18.16 -7.24
CA ALA A 27 -4.14 -19.18 -6.52
C ALA A 27 -4.26 -18.83 -5.04
N SER A 28 -5.28 -19.37 -4.39
CA SER A 28 -5.44 -19.32 -2.95
C SER A 28 -5.82 -20.68 -2.37
N THR A 29 -5.50 -20.90 -1.09
CA THR A 29 -5.89 -22.11 -0.37
C THR A 29 -5.95 -21.90 1.13
N ALA A 30 -6.76 -22.72 1.81
CA ALA A 30 -6.77 -22.83 3.26
C ALA A 30 -5.75 -23.91 3.67
N ALA A 31 -4.58 -23.50 4.12
CA ALA A 31 -3.53 -24.41 4.60
C ALA A 31 -3.63 -24.65 6.11
N GLY A 32 -4.41 -23.84 6.83
CA GLY A 32 -4.57 -23.93 8.28
C GLY A 32 -3.34 -23.43 9.03
N ILE A 33 -2.70 -22.36 8.54
CA ILE A 33 -1.50 -21.76 9.16
C ILE A 33 -1.81 -21.31 10.58
N LYS A 34 -2.86 -20.50 10.78
CA LYS A 34 -3.39 -20.12 12.09
C LYS A 34 -4.86 -20.48 12.23
N TYR A 35 -5.65 -20.22 11.21
CA TYR A 35 -7.11 -20.33 11.24
C TYR A 35 -7.54 -21.70 10.66
N LYS A 36 -8.71 -22.20 11.10
CA LYS A 36 -9.28 -23.42 10.53
C LYS A 36 -10.17 -23.07 9.34
N ASP A 37 -10.89 -22.94 8.81
CA ASP A 37 -11.88 -22.69 7.75
C ASP A 37 -11.72 -21.34 7.00
N ARG A 38 -10.47 -20.82 6.86
CA ARG A 38 -10.19 -19.58 6.16
C ARG A 38 -9.03 -19.80 5.16
N THR A 39 -9.14 -19.21 3.97
CA THR A 39 -7.99 -19.09 3.06
C THR A 39 -6.91 -18.25 3.72
N ASP A 40 -5.69 -18.78 3.79
CA ASP A 40 -4.56 -18.18 4.50
C ASP A 40 -3.23 -18.33 3.75
N MET A 41 -3.29 -18.80 2.50
CA MET A 41 -2.16 -18.80 1.58
C MET A 41 -2.57 -18.34 0.19
N ALA A 42 -1.68 -17.55 -0.44
CA ALA A 42 -1.78 -17.11 -1.82
C ALA A 42 -0.49 -17.40 -2.60
N LEU A 43 -0.64 -17.56 -3.90
CA LEU A 43 0.45 -17.61 -4.88
C LEU A 43 0.16 -16.59 -5.97
N VAL A 44 1.16 -15.81 -6.33
CA VAL A 44 1.24 -15.05 -7.59
C VAL A 44 2.36 -15.68 -8.40
N TYR A 45 2.09 -16.07 -9.63
CA TYR A 45 3.03 -16.79 -10.50
C TYR A 45 3.07 -16.13 -11.87
N SER A 46 4.26 -16.03 -12.45
CA SER A 46 4.45 -15.63 -13.83
C SER A 46 4.85 -16.81 -14.69
N GLN A 47 4.26 -16.93 -15.87
CA GLN A 47 4.61 -17.96 -16.85
C GLN A 47 6.04 -17.87 -17.35
N VAL A 48 6.65 -16.68 -17.28
CA VAL A 48 8.05 -16.42 -17.66
C VAL A 48 8.77 -15.64 -16.56
N PRO A 49 10.11 -15.74 -16.46
CA PRO A 49 10.90 -15.02 -15.46
C PRO A 49 10.77 -13.48 -15.58
N CYS A 50 10.53 -12.82 -14.47
CA CYS A 50 10.32 -11.37 -14.35
C CYS A 50 11.57 -10.60 -13.95
N VAL A 51 11.67 -9.36 -14.38
CA VAL A 51 12.44 -8.35 -13.67
C VAL A 51 11.68 -7.99 -12.39
N ALA A 52 12.38 -7.92 -11.25
CA ALA A 52 11.78 -7.61 -9.96
C ALA A 52 12.33 -6.30 -9.38
N ALA A 53 11.44 -5.49 -8.82
CA ALA A 53 11.75 -4.36 -7.96
C ALA A 53 11.08 -4.55 -6.60
N GLY A 54 11.63 -3.94 -5.55
CA GLY A 54 11.06 -4.03 -4.22
C GLY A 54 11.46 -2.87 -3.32
N THR A 55 10.54 -2.46 -2.47
CA THR A 55 10.77 -1.57 -1.33
C THR A 55 10.31 -2.27 -0.06
N PHE A 56 11.03 -2.06 1.05
CA PHE A 56 10.90 -2.86 2.26
C PHE A 56 11.01 -2.00 3.49
N THR A 57 10.40 -2.44 4.59
CA THR A 57 10.43 -1.74 5.88
C THR A 57 11.83 -1.31 6.31
N THR A 58 11.94 -0.10 6.85
CA THR A 58 13.15 0.40 7.52
C THR A 58 13.20 0.01 8.99
N ASN A 59 12.14 -0.61 9.54
CA ASN A 59 12.16 -1.12 10.91
C ASN A 59 13.41 -2.00 11.13
N VAL A 60 14.15 -1.75 12.20
CA VAL A 60 15.35 -2.54 12.54
C VAL A 60 15.00 -3.99 12.86
N VAL A 61 13.78 -4.25 13.36
CA VAL A 61 13.23 -5.59 13.60
C VAL A 61 12.58 -6.10 12.33
N LYS A 62 13.40 -6.49 11.33
CA LYS A 62 12.91 -7.03 10.07
C LYS A 62 12.53 -8.49 10.18
N ALA A 63 11.36 -8.84 9.67
CA ALA A 63 10.92 -10.23 9.52
C ALA A 63 11.83 -11.02 8.57
N ALA A 64 11.83 -12.34 8.71
CA ALA A 64 12.64 -13.22 7.87
C ALA A 64 12.30 -13.10 6.37
N PRO A 65 11.01 -13.04 5.93
CA PRO A 65 10.65 -12.81 4.54
C PRO A 65 11.21 -11.52 3.97
N VAL A 66 11.19 -10.42 4.73
CA VAL A 66 11.76 -9.13 4.29
C VAL A 66 13.24 -9.26 3.96
N LYS A 67 14.01 -9.93 4.84
CA LYS A 67 15.44 -10.17 4.62
C LYS A 67 15.68 -11.07 3.41
N TRP A 68 14.84 -12.08 3.22
CA TRP A 68 14.89 -12.98 2.08
C TRP A 68 14.64 -12.21 0.76
N ASP A 69 13.54 -11.48 0.67
CA ASP A 69 13.14 -10.77 -0.53
C ASP A 69 14.13 -9.65 -0.91
N GLN A 70 14.71 -8.96 0.10
CA GLN A 70 15.80 -8.01 -0.13
C GLN A 70 17.01 -8.68 -0.82
N GLN A 71 17.36 -9.90 -0.43
CA GLN A 71 18.45 -10.65 -1.07
C GLN A 71 18.10 -11.02 -2.51
N VAL A 72 16.89 -11.54 -2.76
CA VAL A 72 16.42 -11.91 -4.10
C VAL A 72 16.41 -10.69 -5.04
N VAL A 73 15.78 -9.59 -4.63
CA VAL A 73 15.72 -8.37 -5.46
C VAL A 73 17.10 -7.77 -5.71
N LYS A 74 17.96 -7.74 -4.67
CA LYS A 74 19.32 -7.17 -4.77
C LYS A 74 20.24 -8.02 -5.64
N SER A 75 20.11 -9.34 -5.62
CA SER A 75 20.94 -10.24 -6.45
C SER A 75 20.72 -10.05 -7.95
N GLY A 76 19.58 -9.49 -8.35
CA GLY A 76 19.17 -9.37 -9.75
C GLY A 76 18.65 -10.68 -10.34
N ALA A 77 18.39 -11.69 -9.52
CA ALA A 77 17.71 -12.90 -9.95
C ALA A 77 16.36 -12.57 -10.58
N LYS A 78 16.00 -13.33 -11.60
CA LYS A 78 14.68 -13.19 -12.24
C LYS A 78 13.64 -13.86 -11.33
N ALA A 79 12.72 -13.06 -10.78
CA ALA A 79 11.64 -13.59 -9.97
C ALA A 79 10.54 -14.22 -10.83
N GLN A 80 9.87 -15.25 -10.31
CA GLN A 80 8.82 -15.93 -11.06
C GLN A 80 7.62 -16.32 -10.20
N ALA A 81 7.75 -16.29 -8.87
CA ALA A 81 6.66 -16.57 -7.94
C ALA A 81 6.75 -15.71 -6.68
N VAL A 82 5.59 -15.40 -6.11
CA VAL A 82 5.45 -14.87 -4.76
C VAL A 82 4.54 -15.79 -3.98
N VAL A 83 5.04 -16.37 -2.89
CA VAL A 83 4.25 -17.18 -1.96
C VAL A 83 3.91 -16.33 -0.73
N VAL A 84 2.64 -16.20 -0.42
CA VAL A 84 2.19 -15.38 0.72
C VAL A 84 1.41 -16.23 1.71
N ASN A 85 1.67 -16.04 3.00
CA ASN A 85 0.82 -16.57 4.05
C ASN A 85 0.28 -15.46 4.96
N SER A 86 -0.96 -15.63 5.42
CA SER A 86 -1.57 -14.85 6.49
C SER A 86 -1.68 -15.64 7.79
N GLY A 87 -1.78 -14.93 8.93
CA GLY A 87 -1.92 -15.50 10.28
C GLY A 87 -0.66 -15.57 11.11
N ILE A 88 0.53 -15.76 10.51
CA ILE A 88 1.84 -15.76 11.18
C ILE A 88 2.82 -14.93 10.36
N ALA A 89 3.47 -13.95 11.01
CA ALA A 89 4.33 -12.97 10.38
C ALA A 89 5.75 -13.46 10.05
N ASN A 90 6.19 -14.58 10.64
CA ASN A 90 7.59 -15.02 10.58
C ASN A 90 8.60 -13.91 10.98
N ALA A 91 8.24 -13.13 11.98
CA ALA A 91 9.06 -12.07 12.56
C ALA A 91 9.50 -12.46 13.98
N CYS A 92 10.69 -12.06 14.36
CA CYS A 92 11.32 -12.46 15.64
C CYS A 92 11.45 -13.99 15.82
N THR A 93 11.73 -14.71 14.75
CA THR A 93 11.78 -16.18 14.67
C THR A 93 13.22 -16.72 14.54
N GLY A 94 14.21 -15.83 14.58
CA GLY A 94 15.63 -16.19 14.55
C GLY A 94 16.09 -16.83 13.24
N ALA A 95 17.16 -17.61 13.31
CA ALA A 95 17.73 -18.30 12.16
C ALA A 95 16.80 -19.37 11.59
N GLU A 96 16.00 -20.00 12.44
CA GLU A 96 15.00 -21.01 12.03
C GLU A 96 13.95 -20.40 11.09
N GLY A 97 13.38 -19.23 11.45
CA GLY A 97 12.42 -18.53 10.60
C GLY A 97 13.00 -18.11 9.25
N PHE A 98 14.29 -17.78 9.19
CA PHE A 98 14.97 -17.52 7.91
C PHE A 98 15.19 -18.83 7.12
N GLY A 99 15.51 -19.93 7.80
CA GLY A 99 15.57 -21.27 7.20
C GLY A 99 14.24 -21.65 6.53
N TYR A 100 13.11 -21.33 7.17
CA TYR A 100 11.78 -21.56 6.61
C TYR A 100 11.48 -20.75 5.35
N CYS A 101 12.11 -19.57 5.16
CA CYS A 101 12.02 -18.88 3.88
C CYS A 101 12.70 -19.70 2.77
N LYS A 102 13.87 -20.27 3.04
CA LYS A 102 14.55 -21.16 2.09
C LYS A 102 13.71 -22.40 1.79
N ASP A 103 13.17 -23.09 2.80
CA ASP A 103 12.31 -24.26 2.63
C ASP A 103 11.06 -23.94 1.82
N THR A 104 10.48 -22.75 2.03
CA THR A 104 9.35 -22.23 1.25
C THR A 104 9.72 -22.04 -0.22
N ALA A 105 10.87 -21.40 -0.48
CA ALA A 105 11.36 -21.17 -1.83
C ALA A 105 11.68 -22.49 -2.55
N ASP A 106 12.34 -23.43 -1.88
CA ASP A 106 12.66 -24.77 -2.43
C ASP A 106 11.37 -25.56 -2.75
N ALA A 107 10.37 -25.51 -1.87
CA ALA A 107 9.08 -26.17 -2.09
C ALA A 107 8.31 -25.56 -3.27
N ALA A 108 8.29 -24.24 -3.39
CA ALA A 108 7.66 -23.55 -4.51
C ALA A 108 8.39 -23.82 -5.83
N ALA A 109 9.71 -23.74 -5.82
CA ALA A 109 10.55 -24.03 -6.97
C ALA A 109 10.29 -25.45 -7.51
N LYS A 110 10.22 -26.44 -6.61
CA LYS A 110 9.92 -27.84 -6.97
C LYS A 110 8.49 -28.00 -7.52
N ALA A 111 7.50 -27.35 -6.90
CA ALA A 111 6.10 -27.50 -7.30
C ALA A 111 5.78 -26.80 -8.63
N LEU A 112 6.47 -25.69 -8.93
CA LEU A 112 6.27 -24.87 -10.11
C LEU A 112 7.28 -25.13 -11.23
N ASN A 113 8.32 -25.94 -10.96
CA ASN A 113 9.45 -26.21 -11.87
C ASN A 113 10.19 -24.92 -12.30
N ILE A 114 10.56 -24.09 -11.29
CA ILE A 114 11.29 -22.82 -11.45
C ILE A 114 12.54 -22.82 -10.55
N SER A 115 13.37 -21.76 -10.65
CA SER A 115 14.50 -21.56 -9.73
C SER A 115 14.02 -21.10 -8.35
N ALA A 116 14.60 -21.65 -7.27
CA ALA A 116 14.33 -21.19 -5.90
C ALA A 116 14.78 -19.73 -5.66
N ASP A 117 15.85 -19.28 -6.34
CA ASP A 117 16.34 -17.90 -6.27
C ASP A 117 15.35 -16.88 -6.86
N GLY A 118 14.35 -17.35 -7.62
CA GLY A 118 13.27 -16.53 -8.18
C GLY A 118 11.97 -16.55 -7.39
N VAL A 119 11.97 -17.05 -6.14
CA VAL A 119 10.79 -17.09 -5.28
C VAL A 119 10.87 -16.03 -4.20
N LEU A 120 9.88 -15.14 -4.20
CA LEU A 120 9.66 -14.12 -3.17
C LEU A 120 8.62 -14.61 -2.15
N ILE A 121 8.65 -14.07 -0.94
CA ILE A 121 7.85 -14.57 0.19
C ILE A 121 7.21 -13.42 0.95
N GLY A 122 5.90 -13.43 1.07
CA GLY A 122 5.14 -12.55 1.96
C GLY A 122 4.63 -13.30 3.19
N SER A 123 4.77 -12.73 4.38
CA SER A 123 4.13 -13.26 5.59
C SER A 123 3.51 -12.12 6.39
N THR A 124 2.35 -12.36 6.99
CA THR A 124 1.66 -11.37 7.83
C THR A 124 0.87 -12.05 8.94
N GLY A 125 0.68 -11.38 10.06
CA GLY A 125 -0.06 -11.87 11.23
C GLY A 125 0.72 -11.79 12.53
N VAL A 126 0.62 -12.81 13.39
CA VAL A 126 1.21 -12.80 14.73
C VAL A 126 2.74 -12.87 14.68
N ILE A 127 3.40 -11.98 15.42
CA ILE A 127 4.86 -11.92 15.62
C ILE A 127 5.29 -12.90 16.73
N GLY A 128 6.48 -13.50 16.60
CA GLY A 128 7.09 -14.37 17.61
C GLY A 128 6.60 -15.81 17.59
N LYS A 129 5.81 -16.21 16.58
CA LYS A 129 5.42 -17.61 16.34
C LYS A 129 6.18 -18.18 15.14
N GLN A 130 6.65 -19.43 15.28
CA GLN A 130 7.23 -20.17 14.16
C GLN A 130 6.15 -20.57 13.15
N ILE A 131 6.50 -20.52 11.88
CA ILE A 131 5.62 -20.99 10.81
C ILE A 131 5.49 -22.51 10.88
N PRO A 132 4.29 -23.09 10.78
CA PRO A 132 4.10 -24.51 10.63
C PRO A 132 4.50 -24.93 9.20
N ILE A 133 5.82 -25.12 8.99
CA ILE A 133 6.42 -25.30 7.66
C ILE A 133 5.82 -26.49 6.88
N ASP A 134 5.43 -27.55 7.56
CA ASP A 134 4.80 -28.71 6.92
C ASP A 134 3.45 -28.34 6.28
N LYS A 135 2.66 -27.50 6.96
CA LYS A 135 1.38 -27.02 6.42
C LYS A 135 1.60 -26.06 5.25
N LEU A 136 2.58 -25.17 5.39
CA LEU A 136 2.91 -24.20 4.35
C LEU A 136 3.39 -24.92 3.08
N THR A 137 4.31 -25.87 3.19
CA THR A 137 4.81 -26.65 2.04
C THR A 137 3.74 -27.54 1.41
N ALA A 138 2.82 -28.09 2.20
CA ALA A 138 1.64 -28.78 1.68
C ALA A 138 0.71 -27.83 0.92
N GLY A 139 0.47 -26.62 1.46
CA GLY A 139 -0.32 -25.58 0.81
C GLY A 139 0.27 -25.16 -0.54
N ILE A 140 1.59 -25.01 -0.65
CA ILE A 140 2.29 -24.69 -1.91
C ILE A 140 1.96 -25.70 -3.02
N LYS A 141 1.94 -26.98 -2.72
CA LYS A 141 1.59 -28.02 -3.70
C LYS A 141 0.16 -27.85 -4.21
N VAL A 142 -0.76 -27.47 -3.33
CA VAL A 142 -2.17 -27.21 -3.69
C VAL A 142 -2.25 -25.96 -4.57
N LEU A 143 -1.57 -24.87 -4.18
CA LEU A 143 -1.53 -23.61 -4.93
C LEU A 143 -0.99 -23.82 -6.35
N ALA A 144 0.11 -24.55 -6.50
CA ALA A 144 0.71 -24.84 -7.80
C ALA A 144 -0.25 -25.58 -8.74
N GLY A 145 -1.11 -26.48 -8.21
CA GLY A 145 -2.12 -27.18 -9.00
C GLY A 145 -3.39 -26.39 -9.30
N LYS A 146 -3.64 -25.29 -8.57
CA LYS A 146 -4.85 -24.48 -8.70
C LYS A 146 -4.64 -23.14 -9.42
N LYS A 147 -3.39 -22.73 -9.65
CA LYS A 147 -3.08 -21.44 -10.25
C LYS A 147 -3.73 -21.28 -11.62
N ASN A 148 -4.27 -20.10 -11.86
CA ASN A 148 -4.97 -19.74 -13.09
C ASN A 148 -4.90 -18.23 -13.31
N ASP A 149 -5.10 -17.77 -14.54
CA ASP A 149 -5.08 -16.39 -14.96
C ASP A 149 -6.44 -15.68 -14.87
N THR A 150 -7.46 -16.34 -14.29
CA THR A 150 -8.77 -15.71 -14.13
C THR A 150 -8.74 -14.56 -13.15
N LEU A 151 -9.57 -13.55 -13.37
CA LEU A 151 -9.72 -12.42 -12.46
C LEU A 151 -10.17 -12.89 -11.06
N GLU A 152 -11.02 -13.91 -10.99
CA GLU A 152 -11.46 -14.52 -9.73
C GLU A 152 -10.29 -15.06 -8.93
N ASN A 153 -9.34 -15.76 -9.56
CA ASN A 153 -8.14 -16.25 -8.87
C ASN A 153 -7.30 -15.11 -8.30
N GLY A 154 -7.20 -13.96 -8.99
CA GLY A 154 -6.57 -12.75 -8.49
C GLY A 154 -7.27 -12.21 -7.24
N THR A 155 -8.60 -12.07 -7.30
CA THR A 155 -9.41 -11.60 -6.16
C THR A 155 -9.33 -12.55 -4.96
N GLU A 156 -9.37 -13.88 -5.18
CA GLU A 156 -9.23 -14.86 -4.11
C GLU A 156 -7.82 -14.85 -3.49
N ALA A 157 -6.77 -14.57 -4.28
CA ALA A 157 -5.43 -14.33 -3.74
C ALA A 157 -5.38 -13.06 -2.86
N ALA A 158 -6.02 -11.97 -3.29
CA ALA A 158 -6.13 -10.75 -2.49
C ALA A 158 -6.88 -10.97 -1.17
N LYS A 159 -7.92 -11.82 -1.15
CA LYS A 159 -8.61 -12.22 0.08
C LYS A 159 -7.74 -13.06 1.01
N ALA A 160 -6.94 -13.97 0.46
CA ALA A 160 -6.13 -14.90 1.25
C ALA A 160 -4.97 -14.22 2.02
N ILE A 161 -4.53 -13.04 1.59
CA ILE A 161 -3.49 -12.28 2.27
C ILE A 161 -4.02 -11.35 3.38
N MET A 162 -5.32 -11.17 3.50
CA MET A 162 -5.96 -10.34 4.52
C MET A 162 -5.73 -10.88 5.93
N THR A 163 -5.74 -9.98 6.93
CA THR A 163 -5.75 -10.32 8.36
C THR A 163 -6.98 -9.73 9.05
N THR A 164 -6.92 -8.49 9.45
CA THR A 164 -8.01 -7.71 10.02
C THR A 164 -8.72 -6.84 8.98
N ASP A 165 -8.26 -6.87 7.75
CA ASP A 165 -8.88 -6.18 6.61
C ASP A 165 -10.36 -6.60 6.45
N THR A 166 -11.24 -5.65 6.10
CA THR A 166 -12.67 -5.92 5.93
C THR A 166 -13.05 -6.26 4.48
N PHE A 167 -12.20 -5.88 3.51
CA PHE A 167 -12.39 -6.18 2.08
C PHE A 167 -11.05 -6.35 1.35
N PRO A 168 -11.02 -7.13 0.24
CA PRO A 168 -9.84 -7.26 -0.59
C PRO A 168 -9.55 -5.96 -1.34
N LYS A 169 -8.27 -5.60 -1.48
CA LYS A 169 -7.81 -4.38 -2.13
C LYS A 169 -7.06 -4.75 -3.39
N GLU A 170 -7.64 -4.45 -4.56
CA GLU A 170 -7.05 -4.72 -5.86
C GLU A 170 -7.45 -3.66 -6.88
N LEU A 171 -6.58 -3.40 -7.85
CA LEU A 171 -6.82 -2.51 -8.99
C LEU A 171 -5.94 -2.95 -10.17
N ALA A 172 -6.42 -2.69 -11.39
CA ALA A 172 -5.60 -2.79 -12.60
C ALA A 172 -5.87 -1.64 -13.54
N VAL A 173 -4.82 -1.21 -14.24
CA VAL A 173 -4.88 -0.19 -15.30
C VAL A 173 -4.12 -0.65 -16.53
N ALA A 174 -4.49 -0.14 -17.68
CA ALA A 174 -3.81 -0.37 -18.95
C ALA A 174 -3.40 0.96 -19.58
N ILE A 175 -2.21 0.99 -20.17
CA ILE A 175 -1.66 2.11 -20.92
C ILE A 175 -1.15 1.65 -22.28
N GLU A 176 -0.95 2.58 -23.22
CA GLU A 176 -0.35 2.29 -24.51
C GLU A 176 1.13 2.70 -24.52
N VAL A 177 2.01 1.77 -24.90
CA VAL A 177 3.46 1.97 -25.04
C VAL A 177 3.91 1.47 -26.39
N GLY A 178 4.31 2.38 -27.28
CA GLY A 178 4.76 2.03 -28.64
C GLY A 178 3.74 1.25 -29.47
N GLY A 179 2.44 1.51 -29.27
CA GLY A 179 1.34 0.82 -29.95
C GLY A 179 1.02 -0.58 -29.41
N LYS A 180 1.52 -0.89 -28.20
CA LYS A 180 1.22 -2.11 -27.44
C LYS A 180 0.51 -1.74 -26.14
N THR A 181 -0.52 -2.49 -25.79
CA THR A 181 -1.19 -2.34 -24.51
C THR A 181 -0.33 -2.97 -23.41
N VAL A 182 0.05 -2.19 -22.43
CA VAL A 182 0.74 -2.61 -21.20
C VAL A 182 -0.24 -2.55 -20.04
N THR A 183 -0.36 -3.63 -19.30
CA THR A 183 -1.23 -3.72 -18.13
C THR A 183 -0.41 -3.75 -16.86
N ILE A 184 -0.85 -2.99 -15.85
CA ILE A 184 -0.33 -3.05 -14.48
C ILE A 184 -1.48 -3.43 -13.58
N GLY A 185 -1.29 -4.42 -12.72
CA GLY A 185 -2.28 -4.85 -11.74
C GLY A 185 -1.67 -5.03 -10.37
N GLY A 186 -2.44 -4.80 -9.33
CA GLY A 186 -1.94 -4.92 -7.96
C GLY A 186 -2.97 -5.43 -6.99
N MET A 187 -2.48 -6.03 -5.91
CA MET A 187 -3.26 -6.34 -4.71
C MET A 187 -2.48 -5.91 -3.47
N ALA A 188 -3.20 -5.51 -2.43
CA ALA A 188 -2.59 -5.14 -1.16
C ALA A 188 -3.44 -5.58 0.03
N LYS A 189 -2.80 -5.66 1.20
CA LYS A 189 -3.45 -5.84 2.49
C LYS A 189 -2.87 -4.87 3.50
N GLY A 190 -3.70 -4.49 4.45
CA GLY A 190 -3.33 -3.65 5.60
C GLY A 190 -4.57 -3.03 6.22
N SER A 191 -4.62 -3.04 7.56
CA SER A 191 -5.69 -2.47 8.37
C SER A 191 -5.17 -1.99 9.73
N GLY A 192 -4.31 -2.76 10.41
CA GLY A 192 -3.59 -2.37 11.63
C GLY A 192 -2.07 -2.48 11.48
N MET A 193 -1.34 -1.84 12.41
CA MET A 193 0.11 -1.63 12.38
C MET A 193 0.54 -0.93 11.09
N ILE A 194 -0.11 0.23 10.81
CA ILE A 194 0.05 0.99 9.56
C ILE A 194 0.60 2.40 9.84
N HIS A 195 1.91 2.55 9.72
CA HIS A 195 2.64 3.82 9.65
C HIS A 195 3.92 3.65 8.84
N PRO A 196 3.83 3.65 7.50
CA PRO A 196 4.97 3.39 6.66
C PRO A 196 6.05 4.47 6.79
N ASN A 197 7.27 3.99 7.04
CA ASN A 197 8.50 4.70 6.73
C ASN A 197 9.31 3.78 5.83
N MET A 198 9.00 3.79 4.51
CA MET A 198 9.39 2.81 3.50
C MET A 198 8.63 1.48 3.56
N CYS A 199 7.31 1.52 3.78
CA CYS A 199 6.27 0.47 3.72
C CYS A 199 5.77 -0.09 5.06
N THR A 200 4.41 -0.05 5.30
CA THR A 200 3.73 -0.77 6.42
C THR A 200 2.52 -1.55 5.89
N MET A 201 2.74 -2.53 5.02
CA MET A 201 1.71 -3.34 4.40
C MET A 201 2.34 -4.40 3.49
N LEU A 202 1.56 -5.27 2.92
CA LEU A 202 2.01 -6.10 1.81
C LEU A 202 1.29 -5.64 0.55
N ALA A 203 2.06 -5.27 -0.48
CA ALA A 203 1.54 -5.07 -1.83
C ALA A 203 2.34 -5.86 -2.85
N PHE A 204 1.63 -6.51 -3.74
CA PHE A 204 2.19 -7.26 -4.85
C PHE A 204 1.62 -6.70 -6.13
N ILE A 205 2.51 -6.23 -7.01
CA ILE A 205 2.17 -5.56 -8.25
C ILE A 205 2.78 -6.33 -9.39
N THR A 206 2.03 -6.53 -10.44
CA THR A 206 2.40 -7.27 -11.64
C THR A 206 2.25 -6.38 -12.86
N THR A 207 3.14 -6.52 -13.84
CA THR A 207 3.00 -5.89 -15.15
C THR A 207 3.57 -6.76 -16.25
N ASP A 208 2.94 -6.71 -17.41
CA ASP A 208 3.46 -7.36 -18.62
C ASP A 208 4.43 -6.47 -19.41
N ALA A 209 4.81 -5.31 -18.90
CA ALA A 209 5.75 -4.39 -19.51
C ALA A 209 7.13 -5.00 -19.76
N VAL A 210 7.72 -4.68 -20.91
CA VAL A 210 9.17 -4.76 -21.14
C VAL A 210 9.78 -3.48 -20.58
N ILE A 211 10.53 -3.58 -19.47
CA ILE A 211 11.12 -2.45 -18.76
C ILE A 211 12.46 -2.85 -18.15
N THR A 212 13.44 -1.94 -18.17
CA THR A 212 14.74 -2.20 -17.54
C THR A 212 14.62 -2.28 -16.01
N LYS A 213 15.49 -3.06 -15.36
CA LYS A 213 15.52 -3.20 -13.89
C LYS A 213 15.65 -1.86 -13.18
N ASP A 214 16.54 -1.01 -13.66
CA ASP A 214 16.81 0.29 -13.03
C ASP A 214 15.60 1.23 -13.15
N ALA A 215 14.93 1.24 -14.30
CA ALA A 215 13.71 2.01 -14.50
C ALA A 215 12.57 1.49 -13.61
N LEU A 216 12.40 0.17 -13.54
CA LEU A 216 11.38 -0.46 -12.70
C LEU A 216 11.58 -0.16 -11.20
N GLN A 217 12.82 -0.33 -10.70
CA GLN A 217 13.16 -0.05 -9.30
C GLN A 217 13.01 1.44 -8.98
N LYS A 218 13.42 2.32 -9.91
CA LYS A 218 13.34 3.76 -9.72
C LYS A 218 11.87 4.22 -9.68
N ALA A 219 11.03 3.78 -10.60
CA ALA A 219 9.61 4.08 -10.61
C ALA A 219 8.95 3.69 -9.27
N LEU A 220 9.22 2.47 -8.78
CA LEU A 220 8.68 2.01 -7.52
C LEU A 220 9.20 2.81 -6.32
N SER A 221 10.51 3.09 -6.27
CA SER A 221 11.13 3.77 -5.12
C SER A 221 10.69 5.23 -4.99
N GLU A 222 10.52 5.95 -6.11
CA GLU A 222 10.02 7.33 -6.13
C GLU A 222 8.55 7.37 -5.71
N ASP A 223 7.74 6.48 -6.27
CA ASP A 223 6.29 6.47 -6.04
C ASP A 223 5.87 6.09 -4.60
N VAL A 224 6.57 5.14 -3.98
CA VAL A 224 6.30 4.75 -2.59
C VAL A 224 6.40 5.93 -1.62
N GLY A 225 7.26 6.91 -1.92
CA GLY A 225 7.43 8.14 -1.14
C GLY A 225 6.20 9.06 -1.15
N ASP A 226 5.38 8.98 -2.18
CA ASP A 226 4.19 9.82 -2.39
C ASP A 226 2.87 9.06 -2.14
N THR A 227 2.95 7.74 -1.99
CA THR A 227 1.78 6.86 -1.81
C THR A 227 1.79 6.16 -0.45
N TYR A 228 2.38 4.99 -0.35
CA TYR A 228 2.36 4.20 0.88
C TYR A 228 3.03 4.89 2.07
N ASN A 229 4.09 5.68 1.87
CA ASN A 229 4.71 6.43 2.97
C ASN A 229 3.85 7.59 3.48
N MET A 230 2.80 7.94 2.76
CA MET A 230 1.87 9.00 3.12
C MET A 230 0.60 8.50 3.83
N ILE A 231 0.52 7.21 4.19
CA ILE A 231 -0.62 6.70 4.97
C ILE A 231 -0.25 6.47 6.45
N SER A 232 -1.26 6.49 7.33
CA SER A 232 -1.15 6.03 8.73
C SER A 232 -2.50 5.62 9.30
N VAL A 233 -2.54 4.48 10.00
CA VAL A 233 -3.70 4.07 10.81
C VAL A 233 -3.43 4.31 12.30
N ASP A 234 -2.34 3.82 12.84
CA ASP A 234 -2.08 3.77 14.29
C ASP A 234 -0.69 4.30 14.70
N GLY A 235 0.13 4.72 13.75
CA GLY A 235 1.47 5.24 14.02
C GLY A 235 2.54 4.16 14.20
N ASP A 236 2.20 2.86 14.08
CA ASP A 236 3.11 1.75 14.29
C ASP A 236 3.67 1.20 12.98
N THR A 237 5.03 1.21 12.85
CA THR A 237 5.73 0.67 11.67
C THR A 237 5.94 -0.84 11.83
N SER A 238 5.43 -1.63 10.88
CA SER A 238 5.49 -3.09 10.90
C SER A 238 6.90 -3.65 10.64
N THR A 239 7.08 -4.90 10.99
CA THR A 239 8.29 -5.71 10.75
C THR A 239 8.32 -6.36 9.37
N ASN A 240 7.18 -6.38 8.65
CA ASN A 240 6.97 -7.22 7.46
C ASN A 240 6.76 -6.46 6.16
N ASP A 241 6.70 -5.15 6.21
CA ASP A 241 6.26 -4.34 5.08
C ASP A 241 7.08 -4.54 3.83
N SER A 242 6.38 -4.79 2.73
CA SER A 242 6.99 -5.05 1.44
C SER A 242 6.06 -4.60 0.32
N VAL A 243 6.60 -3.84 -0.63
CA VAL A 243 6.00 -3.66 -1.96
C VAL A 243 6.90 -4.35 -2.96
N VAL A 244 6.35 -5.30 -3.69
CA VAL A 244 7.06 -6.04 -4.74
C VAL A 244 6.38 -5.79 -6.08
N LEU A 245 7.16 -5.46 -7.09
CA LEU A 245 6.72 -5.21 -8.46
C LEU A 245 7.45 -6.16 -9.41
N LEU A 246 6.67 -6.97 -10.15
CA LEU A 246 7.16 -7.96 -11.11
C LEU A 246 6.80 -7.55 -12.53
N ALA A 247 7.78 -7.50 -13.43
CA ALA A 247 7.61 -7.20 -14.85
C ALA A 247 8.08 -8.37 -15.71
N ASN A 248 7.17 -9.01 -16.45
CA ASN A 248 7.47 -10.22 -17.22
C ASN A 248 7.73 -9.99 -18.71
N GLY A 249 7.44 -8.81 -19.24
CA GLY A 249 7.72 -8.44 -20.63
C GLY A 249 6.77 -9.01 -21.67
N MET A 250 5.67 -9.63 -21.30
CA MET A 250 4.76 -10.32 -22.24
C MET A 250 3.85 -9.37 -23.05
N ALA A 251 3.86 -8.06 -22.78
CA ALA A 251 3.22 -7.05 -23.63
C ALA A 251 3.97 -6.83 -24.95
N GLU A 252 5.26 -7.19 -24.99
CA GLU A 252 6.12 -7.04 -26.18
C GLU A 252 6.19 -5.59 -26.68
N ASN A 253 6.10 -4.62 -25.74
CA ASN A 253 6.28 -3.21 -26.02
C ASN A 253 7.78 -2.86 -26.24
N PRO A 254 8.10 -1.73 -26.87
CA PRO A 254 9.45 -1.18 -26.84
C PRO A 254 9.95 -1.05 -25.39
N GLU A 255 11.23 -1.40 -25.15
CA GLU A 255 11.77 -1.42 -23.78
C GLU A 255 11.70 -0.04 -23.12
N ILE A 256 11.01 0.04 -22.00
CA ILE A 256 10.89 1.25 -21.20
C ILE A 256 12.20 1.48 -20.44
N THR A 257 12.81 2.64 -20.66
CA THR A 257 14.04 3.07 -19.99
C THR A 257 13.82 4.39 -19.26
N TYR A 258 14.57 4.61 -18.17
CA TYR A 258 14.46 5.82 -17.36
C TYR A 258 14.61 7.10 -18.19
N GLY A 259 13.79 8.12 -17.90
CA GLY A 259 13.84 9.45 -18.52
C GLY A 259 13.11 9.59 -19.85
N THR A 260 12.50 8.52 -20.37
CA THR A 260 11.69 8.55 -21.59
C THR A 260 10.22 8.95 -21.27
N GLU A 261 9.45 9.31 -22.29
CA GLU A 261 8.03 9.59 -22.14
C GLU A 261 7.25 8.32 -21.73
N ASP A 262 7.62 7.16 -22.30
CA ASP A 262 7.03 5.87 -21.93
C ASP A 262 7.30 5.54 -20.45
N TYR A 263 8.48 5.94 -19.91
CA TYR A 263 8.75 5.81 -18.46
C TYR A 263 7.81 6.67 -17.63
N LYS A 264 7.55 7.91 -18.02
CA LYS A 264 6.63 8.80 -17.29
C LYS A 264 5.21 8.24 -17.29
N ASN A 265 4.73 7.78 -18.44
CA ASN A 265 3.42 7.16 -18.58
C ASN A 265 3.30 5.90 -17.71
N PHE A 266 4.35 5.07 -17.67
CA PHE A 266 4.41 3.89 -16.80
C PHE A 266 4.41 4.27 -15.32
N ALA A 267 5.22 5.25 -14.92
CA ALA A 267 5.31 5.72 -13.54
C ALA A 267 3.97 6.31 -13.06
N GLU A 268 3.26 7.04 -13.90
CA GLU A 268 1.93 7.59 -13.57
C GLU A 268 0.87 6.51 -13.44
N ALA A 269 0.90 5.48 -14.31
CA ALA A 269 0.03 4.32 -14.18
C ALA A 269 0.31 3.52 -12.91
N LEU A 270 1.59 3.35 -12.54
CA LEU A 270 2.01 2.73 -11.28
C LEU A 270 1.52 3.57 -10.08
N HIS A 271 1.68 4.90 -10.14
CA HIS A 271 1.18 5.82 -9.13
C HIS A 271 -0.33 5.67 -8.90
N THR A 272 -1.11 5.60 -9.97
CA THR A 272 -2.57 5.40 -9.88
C THR A 272 -2.94 4.13 -9.09
N ILE A 273 -2.22 3.03 -9.31
CA ILE A 273 -2.44 1.78 -8.58
C ILE A 273 -2.04 1.92 -7.12
N ASN A 274 -0.82 2.44 -6.86
CA ASN A 274 -0.29 2.52 -5.51
C ASN A 274 -1.05 3.53 -4.65
N GLU A 275 -1.44 4.67 -5.21
CA GLU A 275 -2.29 5.65 -4.52
C GLU A 275 -3.66 5.04 -4.16
N TYR A 276 -4.30 4.34 -5.09
CA TYR A 276 -5.57 3.68 -4.83
C TYR A 276 -5.44 2.64 -3.71
N LEU A 277 -4.44 1.76 -3.78
CA LEU A 277 -4.22 0.74 -2.77
C LEU A 277 -3.87 1.35 -1.41
N ALA A 278 -3.04 2.39 -1.37
CA ALA A 278 -2.69 3.12 -0.16
C ALA A 278 -3.93 3.77 0.50
N LYS A 279 -4.79 4.44 -0.28
CA LYS A 279 -6.06 5.01 0.21
C LYS A 279 -7.00 3.93 0.74
N LYS A 280 -7.08 2.76 0.06
CA LYS A 280 -7.90 1.64 0.52
C LYS A 280 -7.38 1.02 1.82
N ILE A 281 -6.06 0.95 2.01
CA ILE A 281 -5.45 0.52 3.27
C ILE A 281 -5.78 1.52 4.39
N ALA A 282 -5.57 2.81 4.15
CA ALA A 282 -5.81 3.85 5.14
C ALA A 282 -7.29 3.93 5.55
N GLY A 283 -8.21 3.83 4.59
CA GLY A 283 -9.65 3.88 4.84
C GLY A 283 -10.25 2.61 5.46
N ASP A 284 -9.54 1.48 5.39
CA ASP A 284 -9.90 0.20 6.02
C ASP A 284 -9.13 -0.03 7.32
N GLY A 285 -8.75 1.05 8.01
CA GLY A 285 -8.10 0.95 9.31
C GLY A 285 -8.97 0.23 10.34
N GLU A 286 -8.33 -0.52 11.26
CA GLU A 286 -9.04 -1.29 12.29
C GLU A 286 -10.02 -0.41 13.08
N GLY A 287 -11.32 -0.73 12.97
CA GLY A 287 -12.40 0.00 13.61
C GLY A 287 -12.73 1.37 12.99
N ALA A 288 -12.18 1.70 11.83
CA ALA A 288 -12.41 2.97 11.16
C ALA A 288 -13.84 3.09 10.61
N THR A 289 -14.36 4.31 10.58
CA THR A 289 -15.65 4.66 9.98
C THR A 289 -15.52 5.67 8.84
N ALA A 290 -14.39 6.39 8.76
CA ALA A 290 -14.13 7.38 7.74
C ALA A 290 -12.67 7.38 7.27
N LEU A 291 -12.46 7.56 5.95
CA LEU A 291 -11.18 7.92 5.37
C LEU A 291 -10.90 9.39 5.70
N PHE A 292 -9.80 9.66 6.39
CA PHE A 292 -9.32 10.99 6.69
C PHE A 292 -8.16 11.37 5.76
N GLU A 293 -8.39 12.30 4.86
CA GLU A 293 -7.40 12.85 3.93
C GLU A 293 -6.91 14.20 4.46
N VAL A 294 -5.61 14.46 4.38
CA VAL A 294 -5.01 15.76 4.75
C VAL A 294 -4.20 16.29 3.58
N LYS A 295 -4.53 17.47 3.12
CA LYS A 295 -3.79 18.23 2.09
C LYS A 295 -3.07 19.39 2.74
N ALA A 296 -1.75 19.42 2.66
CA ALA A 296 -0.96 20.60 2.96
C ALA A 296 -0.61 21.27 1.63
N VAL A 297 -1.08 22.48 1.41
CA VAL A 297 -0.90 23.24 0.17
C VAL A 297 -0.29 24.59 0.45
N GLY A 298 0.18 25.30 -0.60
CA GLY A 298 0.82 26.58 -0.43
C GLY A 298 2.12 26.53 0.38
N CYS A 299 2.81 25.40 0.37
CA CYS A 299 4.05 25.15 1.12
C CYS A 299 5.29 25.64 0.35
N GLU A 300 6.39 25.93 1.08
CA GLU A 300 7.68 26.32 0.48
C GLU A 300 8.36 25.16 -0.24
N SER A 301 8.11 23.93 0.21
CA SER A 301 8.68 22.72 -0.37
C SER A 301 7.77 21.51 -0.20
N VAL A 302 7.93 20.51 -1.07
CA VAL A 302 7.22 19.20 -0.98
C VAL A 302 7.55 18.49 0.34
N GLU A 303 8.76 18.60 0.84
CA GLU A 303 9.18 18.02 2.12
C GLU A 303 8.42 18.63 3.30
N GLN A 304 8.28 19.96 3.33
CA GLN A 304 7.47 20.66 4.31
C GLN A 304 6.01 20.20 4.25
N ALA A 305 5.44 20.16 3.04
CA ALA A 305 4.07 19.72 2.83
C ALA A 305 3.83 18.27 3.32
N LYS A 306 4.72 17.33 2.97
CA LYS A 306 4.67 15.94 3.45
C LYS A 306 4.74 15.85 4.96
N THR A 307 5.67 16.58 5.58
CA THR A 307 5.87 16.59 7.03
C THR A 307 4.61 17.06 7.76
N LEU A 308 4.01 18.15 7.30
CA LEU A 308 2.79 18.72 7.88
C LEU A 308 1.59 17.78 7.69
N ALA A 309 1.34 17.33 6.46
CA ALA A 309 0.21 16.44 6.17
C ALA A 309 0.31 15.13 6.97
N LYS A 310 1.51 14.54 7.05
CA LYS A 310 1.77 13.32 7.80
C LYS A 310 1.57 13.53 9.31
N SER A 311 2.04 14.64 9.86
CA SER A 311 1.86 14.95 11.29
C SER A 311 0.38 15.08 11.68
N ILE A 312 -0.42 15.75 10.84
CA ILE A 312 -1.85 15.91 11.09
C ILE A 312 -2.57 14.56 11.06
N VAL A 313 -2.33 13.75 10.01
CA VAL A 313 -3.03 12.48 9.82
C VAL A 313 -2.66 11.43 10.89
N CYS A 314 -1.49 11.56 11.51
CA CYS A 314 -1.02 10.70 12.60
C CYS A 314 -1.48 11.13 14.00
N SER A 315 -2.06 12.34 14.15
CA SER A 315 -2.47 12.86 15.45
C SER A 315 -3.68 12.11 16.01
N ASN A 316 -3.50 11.34 17.08
CA ASN A 316 -4.60 10.64 17.75
C ASN A 316 -5.73 11.57 18.16
N LEU A 317 -5.41 12.78 18.64
CA LEU A 317 -6.43 13.78 19.01
C LEU A 317 -7.20 14.26 17.79
N THR A 318 -6.54 14.47 16.65
CA THR A 318 -7.22 14.83 15.40
C THR A 318 -8.11 13.69 14.92
N LYS A 319 -7.59 12.45 14.90
CA LYS A 319 -8.35 11.26 14.47
C LYS A 319 -9.59 11.01 15.34
N THR A 320 -9.51 11.23 16.66
CA THR A 320 -10.67 11.14 17.56
C THR A 320 -11.67 12.27 17.36
N ALA A 321 -11.22 13.49 16.95
CA ALA A 321 -12.12 14.56 16.57
C ALA A 321 -12.90 14.22 15.29
N ILE A 322 -12.24 13.62 14.30
CA ILE A 322 -12.92 13.12 13.09
C ILE A 322 -13.98 12.06 13.45
N ALA A 323 -13.64 11.08 14.30
CA ALA A 323 -14.58 10.08 14.79
C ALA A 323 -15.79 10.68 15.53
N GLY A 324 -15.58 11.79 16.23
CA GLY A 324 -16.62 12.53 16.95
C GLY A 324 -17.35 13.59 16.11
N HIS A 325 -17.02 13.73 14.83
CA HIS A 325 -17.52 14.78 13.93
C HIS A 325 -17.30 16.21 14.50
N ASP A 326 -16.23 16.39 15.27
CA ASP A 326 -15.84 17.64 15.93
C ASP A 326 -14.85 18.39 15.03
N ALA A 327 -15.20 19.61 14.60
CA ALA A 327 -14.37 20.48 13.79
C ALA A 327 -13.21 21.09 14.59
N ASN A 328 -12.47 20.25 15.29
CA ASN A 328 -11.43 20.65 16.24
C ASN A 328 -10.14 21.11 15.55
N TRP A 329 -10.20 22.28 14.95
CA TRP A 329 -9.07 22.91 14.26
C TRP A 329 -7.85 23.12 15.16
N GLY A 330 -8.06 23.32 16.46
CA GLY A 330 -6.95 23.48 17.42
C GLY A 330 -6.05 22.25 17.49
N ARG A 331 -6.61 21.03 17.36
CA ARG A 331 -5.83 19.78 17.30
C ARG A 331 -5.01 19.69 16.02
N ILE A 332 -5.54 20.17 14.90
CA ILE A 332 -4.83 20.21 13.61
C ILE A 332 -3.66 21.19 13.68
N LEU A 333 -3.87 22.44 14.12
CA LEU A 333 -2.79 23.42 14.26
C LEU A 333 -1.74 22.95 15.27
N CYS A 334 -2.15 22.30 16.37
CA CYS A 334 -1.23 21.68 17.31
C CYS A 334 -0.37 20.62 16.64
N ALA A 335 -0.96 19.73 15.82
CA ALA A 335 -0.24 18.70 15.09
C ALA A 335 0.74 19.29 14.06
N MET A 336 0.38 20.37 13.40
CA MET A 336 1.29 21.14 12.55
C MET A 336 2.45 21.70 13.35
N GLY A 337 2.16 22.31 14.51
CA GLY A 337 3.14 23.01 15.36
C GLY A 337 4.24 22.11 15.92
N TYR A 338 3.94 20.83 16.22
CA TYR A 338 4.97 19.87 16.69
C TYR A 338 5.56 19.01 15.58
N SER A 339 5.17 19.21 14.32
CA SER A 339 5.61 18.38 13.18
C SER A 339 7.12 18.42 12.92
N GLY A 340 7.79 19.49 13.38
CA GLY A 340 9.19 19.81 13.05
C GLY A 340 9.34 20.71 11.82
N ALA A 341 8.32 20.87 10.98
CA ALA A 341 8.32 21.83 9.89
C ALA A 341 8.19 23.28 10.43
N GLN A 342 8.87 24.21 9.79
CA GLN A 342 8.75 25.64 10.12
C GLN A 342 7.70 26.27 9.20
N PHE A 343 6.80 27.09 9.76
CA PHE A 343 5.80 27.85 9.03
C PHE A 343 5.30 29.00 9.91
N ASP A 344 4.64 30.01 9.30
CA ASP A 344 4.00 31.09 10.02
C ASP A 344 2.54 30.71 10.38
N PRO A 345 2.23 30.44 11.64
CA PRO A 345 0.88 30.05 12.04
C PRO A 345 -0.17 31.14 11.82
N GLU A 346 0.23 32.43 11.75
CA GLU A 346 -0.67 33.55 11.53
C GLU A 346 -1.10 33.72 10.07
N GLN A 347 -0.49 32.97 9.14
CA GLN A 347 -0.86 32.92 7.71
C GLN A 347 -1.74 31.76 7.33
N VAL A 348 -1.87 30.73 8.20
CA VAL A 348 -2.54 29.46 7.86
C VAL A 348 -4.04 29.67 7.67
N ASP A 349 -4.57 29.16 6.55
CA ASP A 349 -6.00 28.90 6.37
C ASP A 349 -6.26 27.40 6.52
N LEU A 350 -7.39 27.04 7.15
CA LEU A 350 -7.80 25.65 7.32
C LEU A 350 -9.23 25.44 6.88
N PHE A 351 -9.44 24.37 6.10
CA PHE A 351 -10.76 24.00 5.60
C PHE A 351 -11.04 22.53 5.91
N PHE A 352 -12.33 22.21 6.11
CA PHE A 352 -12.84 20.85 5.94
C PHE A 352 -13.64 20.73 4.65
N GLU A 353 -13.50 19.60 3.97
CA GLU A 353 -14.19 19.29 2.71
C GLU A 353 -14.66 17.83 2.69
N SER A 354 -15.83 17.63 2.13
CA SER A 354 -16.40 16.31 1.84
C SER A 354 -17.41 16.43 0.70
N CYS A 355 -18.14 15.35 0.37
CA CYS A 355 -19.24 15.42 -0.60
C CYS A 355 -20.39 16.34 -0.15
N ALA A 356 -20.48 16.69 1.17
CA ALA A 356 -21.45 17.63 1.72
C ALA A 356 -21.05 19.11 1.55
N GLY A 357 -19.83 19.40 1.07
CA GLY A 357 -19.35 20.75 0.79
C GLY A 357 -17.97 21.06 1.36
N LYS A 358 -17.60 22.34 1.30
CA LYS A 358 -16.33 22.87 1.82
C LYS A 358 -16.62 24.00 2.80
N LEU A 359 -15.90 24.04 3.91
CA LEU A 359 -16.06 25.04 4.97
C LEU A 359 -14.69 25.52 5.44
N GLN A 360 -14.49 26.84 5.46
CA GLN A 360 -13.29 27.44 6.05
C GLN A 360 -13.51 27.62 7.56
N ILE A 361 -12.62 27.06 8.36
CA ILE A 361 -12.68 27.09 9.83
C ILE A 361 -11.59 27.97 10.44
N ILE A 362 -10.47 28.18 9.75
CA ILE A 362 -9.41 29.13 10.11
C ILE A 362 -9.11 30.02 8.91
N ALA A 363 -8.97 31.31 9.16
CA ALA A 363 -8.48 32.31 8.21
C ALA A 363 -7.36 33.10 8.85
N ASN A 364 -6.16 33.13 8.23
CA ASN A 364 -4.97 33.84 8.74
C ASN A 364 -4.73 33.53 10.23
N GLY A 365 -4.64 32.25 10.57
CA GLY A 365 -4.36 31.75 11.92
C GLY A 365 -5.47 31.94 12.95
N THR A 366 -6.60 32.54 12.57
CA THR A 366 -7.69 32.87 13.50
C THR A 366 -8.98 32.14 13.10
N ALA A 367 -9.73 31.67 14.10
CA ALA A 367 -11.02 30.97 13.86
C ALA A 367 -12.01 31.91 13.16
N THR A 368 -12.72 31.38 12.18
CA THR A 368 -13.83 32.08 11.50
C THR A 368 -15.14 31.89 12.30
N ASP A 369 -16.15 32.67 11.96
CA ASP A 369 -17.52 32.47 12.47
C ASP A 369 -18.25 31.43 11.60
N TYR A 370 -17.80 30.16 11.70
CA TYR A 370 -18.36 29.05 10.91
C TYR A 370 -19.56 28.42 11.63
N SER A 371 -20.44 27.76 10.84
CA SER A 371 -21.56 27.00 11.40
C SER A 371 -21.09 25.62 11.88
N GLU A 372 -21.24 25.33 13.17
CA GLU A 372 -20.99 24.02 13.77
C GLU A 372 -21.89 22.92 13.14
N GLU A 373 -23.15 23.25 12.82
CA GLU A 373 -24.07 22.33 12.16
C GLU A 373 -23.53 21.93 10.77
N LYS A 374 -23.05 22.89 9.98
CA LYS A 374 -22.45 22.64 8.68
C LYS A 374 -21.14 21.87 8.79
N ALA A 375 -20.33 22.15 9.80
CA ALA A 375 -19.09 21.41 10.07
C ALA A 375 -19.39 19.95 10.38
N THR A 376 -20.37 19.68 11.26
CA THR A 376 -20.82 18.31 11.59
C THR A 376 -21.34 17.58 10.36
N GLU A 377 -22.14 18.23 9.49
CA GLU A 377 -22.61 17.64 8.23
C GLU A 377 -21.44 17.19 7.33
N ILE A 378 -20.41 18.01 7.20
CA ILE A 378 -19.20 17.73 6.40
C ILE A 378 -18.40 16.57 7.01
N LEU A 379 -18.21 16.58 8.32
CA LEU A 379 -17.40 15.60 9.04
C LEU A 379 -18.09 14.22 9.22
N SER A 380 -19.41 14.16 9.01
CA SER A 380 -20.19 12.90 9.09
C SER A 380 -20.13 12.04 7.82
N GLN A 381 -19.28 12.40 6.85
CA GLN A 381 -19.17 11.67 5.57
C GLN A 381 -18.09 10.58 5.64
N GLU A 382 -18.22 9.54 4.82
CA GLU A 382 -17.26 8.42 4.72
C GLU A 382 -15.85 8.85 4.30
N LYS A 383 -15.72 10.01 3.64
CA LYS A 383 -14.44 10.65 3.32
C LYS A 383 -14.48 12.10 3.78
N VAL A 384 -13.51 12.47 4.61
CA VAL A 384 -13.28 13.82 5.10
C VAL A 384 -11.88 14.29 4.71
N THR A 385 -11.78 15.48 4.15
CA THR A 385 -10.51 16.12 3.80
C THR A 385 -10.28 17.35 4.66
N ALA A 386 -9.16 17.42 5.37
CA ALA A 386 -8.64 18.66 5.96
C ALA A 386 -7.64 19.29 4.98
N ILE A 387 -7.78 20.58 4.70
CA ILE A 387 -6.88 21.33 3.82
C ILE A 387 -6.22 22.42 4.63
N ALA A 388 -4.90 22.36 4.79
CA ALA A 388 -4.08 23.39 5.42
C ALA A 388 -3.32 24.15 4.32
N ASP A 389 -3.69 25.43 4.12
CA ASP A 389 -3.03 26.32 3.16
C ASP A 389 -2.10 27.27 3.91
N LEU A 390 -0.81 27.18 3.61
CA LEU A 390 0.24 27.96 4.26
C LEU A 390 0.53 29.29 3.56
N LYS A 391 0.09 29.46 2.31
CA LYS A 391 0.31 30.67 1.49
C LYS A 391 1.78 31.09 1.34
N ALA A 392 2.70 30.15 1.49
CA ALA A 392 4.15 30.38 1.49
C ALA A 392 4.85 29.97 0.18
N GLY A 393 4.16 29.25 -0.70
CA GLY A 393 4.71 28.76 -1.97
C GLY A 393 3.67 28.00 -2.79
N ASP A 394 4.17 27.15 -3.71
CA ASP A 394 3.32 26.37 -4.63
C ASP A 394 3.40 24.85 -4.38
N ALA A 395 4.19 24.41 -3.40
CA ALA A 395 4.35 23.00 -3.11
C ALA A 395 3.16 22.44 -2.32
N GLU A 396 2.82 21.20 -2.59
CA GLU A 396 1.73 20.51 -1.92
C GLU A 396 2.03 19.02 -1.69
N ALA A 397 1.36 18.44 -0.72
CA ALA A 397 1.37 16.99 -0.50
C ALA A 397 0.07 16.54 0.17
N THR A 398 -0.28 15.27 -0.06
CA THR A 398 -1.46 14.64 0.55
C THR A 398 -1.06 13.45 1.41
N ALA A 399 -1.68 13.30 2.59
CA ALA A 399 -1.56 12.13 3.44
C ALA A 399 -2.95 11.54 3.71
N TRP A 400 -3.01 10.23 3.96
CA TRP A 400 -4.25 9.52 4.22
C TRP A 400 -4.18 8.73 5.51
N GLY A 401 -5.26 8.70 6.23
CA GLY A 401 -5.48 7.90 7.43
C GLY A 401 -6.94 7.59 7.59
N CYS A 402 -7.32 7.26 8.80
CA CYS A 402 -8.71 7.07 9.19
C CYS A 402 -8.98 7.78 10.52
N ASP A 403 -10.22 7.87 10.89
CA ASP A 403 -10.64 8.24 12.24
C ASP A 403 -10.14 7.21 13.27
N LEU A 404 -10.23 7.52 14.56
CA LEU A 404 -9.87 6.63 15.66
C LEU A 404 -11.09 6.45 16.59
N THR A 405 -11.69 5.26 16.52
CA THR A 405 -12.88 4.88 17.28
C THR A 405 -12.56 3.88 18.40
N HIS A 406 -13.53 3.54 19.22
CA HIS A 406 -13.42 2.47 20.22
C HIS A 406 -13.16 1.10 19.56
N GLY A 407 -13.60 0.89 18.32
CA GLY A 407 -13.39 -0.35 17.58
C GLY A 407 -11.92 -0.73 17.42
N TYR A 408 -11.01 0.25 17.36
CA TYR A 408 -9.57 -0.02 17.34
C TYR A 408 -9.11 -0.74 18.62
N ILE A 409 -9.59 -0.30 19.77
CA ILE A 409 -9.23 -0.91 21.07
C ILE A 409 -9.82 -2.32 21.15
N ASP A 410 -11.10 -2.49 20.77
CA ASP A 410 -11.80 -3.78 20.81
C ASP A 410 -11.08 -4.85 19.95
N ILE A 411 -10.62 -4.49 18.76
CA ILE A 411 -9.89 -5.40 17.86
C ILE A 411 -8.51 -5.75 18.42
N ASN A 412 -7.78 -4.77 18.97
CA ASN A 412 -6.38 -4.96 19.36
C ASN A 412 -6.20 -5.53 20.76
N ALA A 413 -7.18 -5.39 21.68
CA ALA A 413 -7.13 -5.96 23.01
C ALA A 413 -7.05 -7.50 22.98
N ASP A 414 -7.66 -8.16 21.99
CA ASP A 414 -7.77 -9.62 21.88
C ASP A 414 -7.06 -10.21 20.62
N TYR A 415 -6.16 -9.47 19.97
CA TYR A 415 -5.54 -9.86 18.70
C TYR A 415 -4.82 -11.21 18.70
N ARG A 416 -4.32 -11.69 19.84
CA ARG A 416 -3.60 -12.97 19.99
C ARG A 416 -4.51 -14.17 20.23
N SER A 417 -5.72 -13.95 20.63
CA SER A 417 -6.68 -15.02 20.99
C SER A 417 -7.29 -15.77 19.80
#